data_86e1622f8a60eab15cfb62cdb086c729
#
_entry.id   86e1622f8a60eab15cfb62cdb086c729
#
_cell.length_a   1.000
_cell.length_b   1.000
_cell.length_c   1.000
_cell.angle_alpha   90.00
_cell.angle_beta   90.00
_cell.angle_gamma   90.00
#
_symmetry.space_group_name_H-M   'P 1'
#
loop_
_entity.id
_entity.type
_entity.pdbx_description
1 polymer ?
#
loop_
_entity_poly.entity_id
_entity_poly.type
_entity_poly.pdbx_seq_one_letter_code
_entity_poly.pdbx_strand_id
1 'polypeptide(L)'
;MIRCKNGLKIKIVSANYGRTDDQVCPGGKTDTLTCQSKSSEIKVKWNCNGYTICHLHATSKHFGDPCANVSKYLEITYRCVKNINNEINDKSIVVFNAHISKHLTLHLSTPVNVVYDKVFCNYGNAYNPHSGIFTAPCAGLYIFTWSSVVAPKKVFDSEILLNGKRKGLGNCNNENGSWYENCANTVPLVLNEGDKVNIRTIAANYLHGQWSSFKGWKV
;
A
#
# COMPACT_ATOMS: atom_id res chain seq x y z
N MET A 1 -1.13 19.36 17.08
CA MET A 1 -1.76 18.17 17.67
C MET A 1 -3.27 18.22 17.43
N ILE A 2 -3.85 17.12 16.95
CA ILE A 2 -5.30 16.94 16.82
C ILE A 2 -5.73 15.75 17.68
N ARG A 3 -6.96 15.79 18.23
CA ARG A 3 -7.43 14.80 19.21
C ARG A 3 -8.93 14.58 19.12
N CYS A 4 -9.36 13.34 19.31
CA CYS A 4 -10.76 12.97 19.53
C CYS A 4 -10.97 12.50 20.98
N LYS A 5 -12.08 12.94 21.60
CA LYS A 5 -12.48 12.55 22.96
C LYS A 5 -13.28 11.24 22.92
N ASN A 6 -13.54 10.65 24.10
CA ASN A 6 -14.45 9.53 24.30
C ASN A 6 -14.11 8.28 23.45
N GLY A 7 -12.83 8.02 23.21
CA GLY A 7 -12.40 6.86 22.42
C GLY A 7 -12.67 6.95 20.90
N LEU A 8 -13.25 8.06 20.43
CA LEU A 8 -13.47 8.30 19.01
C LEU A 8 -12.15 8.38 18.26
N LYS A 9 -12.18 8.04 16.98
CA LYS A 9 -11.03 7.99 16.08
C LYS A 9 -11.02 9.20 15.15
N ILE A 10 -9.83 9.72 14.91
CA ILE A 10 -9.61 10.82 13.95
C ILE A 10 -9.87 10.29 12.54
N LYS A 11 -10.71 11.03 11.79
CA LYS A 11 -10.85 10.90 10.35
C LYS A 11 -10.52 12.23 9.69
N ILE A 12 -9.46 12.24 8.91
CA ILE A 12 -9.05 13.44 8.15
C ILE A 12 -10.00 13.63 6.98
N VAL A 13 -10.56 14.81 6.84
CA VAL A 13 -11.41 15.24 5.72
C VAL A 13 -10.53 15.86 4.64
N SER A 14 -9.69 16.83 5.02
CA SER A 14 -8.75 17.49 4.13
C SER A 14 -7.50 17.92 4.89
N ALA A 15 -6.37 18.06 4.18
CA ALA A 15 -5.18 18.67 4.74
C ALA A 15 -4.34 19.33 3.64
N ASN A 16 -3.85 20.55 3.93
CA ASN A 16 -2.93 21.26 3.07
C ASN A 16 -1.74 21.80 3.87
N TYR A 17 -0.52 21.51 3.41
CA TYR A 17 0.68 22.19 3.84
C TYR A 17 1.07 23.19 2.77
N GLY A 18 0.92 24.48 3.09
CA GLY A 18 1.12 25.55 2.11
C GLY A 18 0.63 26.90 2.68
N ARG A 19 0.15 27.77 1.79
CA ARG A 19 -0.48 29.04 2.13
C ARG A 19 -1.61 29.36 1.16
N THR A 20 -2.81 29.45 1.69
CA THR A 20 -4.05 29.73 0.94
C THR A 20 -4.82 30.91 1.53
N ASP A 21 -4.36 31.42 2.68
CA ASP A 21 -4.99 32.54 3.39
C ASP A 21 -3.88 33.42 4.00
N ASP A 22 -3.97 34.73 3.84
CA ASP A 22 -3.03 35.73 4.37
C ASP A 22 -3.31 36.09 5.84
N GLN A 23 -4.52 35.85 6.30
CA GLN A 23 -4.92 36.10 7.70
C GLN A 23 -4.40 35.01 8.64
N VAL A 24 -4.09 33.84 8.12
CA VAL A 24 -3.50 32.74 8.89
C VAL A 24 -1.99 32.95 9.01
N CYS A 25 -1.45 33.03 10.23
CA CYS A 25 -0.06 33.36 10.54
C CYS A 25 0.41 34.66 9.85
N PRO A 26 -0.20 35.80 10.19
CA PRO A 26 0.16 37.11 9.62
C PRO A 26 1.64 37.46 9.93
N GLY A 27 2.26 38.27 9.07
CA GLY A 27 3.67 38.67 9.21
C GLY A 27 4.70 37.75 8.56
N GLY A 28 4.29 36.63 7.95
CA GLY A 28 5.14 35.80 7.10
C GLY A 28 5.20 36.33 5.65
N LYS A 29 6.15 35.79 4.85
CA LYS A 29 6.17 36.05 3.40
C LYS A 29 4.94 35.44 2.74
N THR A 30 4.14 36.29 2.09
CA THR A 30 2.79 35.95 1.56
C THR A 30 2.68 36.19 0.07
N ASP A 31 3.76 36.03 -0.69
CA ASP A 31 3.84 36.36 -2.13
C ASP A 31 2.84 35.57 -3.00
N THR A 32 2.22 34.51 -2.44
CA THR A 32 1.19 33.72 -3.11
C THR A 32 0.23 33.09 -2.13
N LEU A 33 -1.06 33.06 -2.49
CA LEU A 33 -2.13 32.36 -1.78
C LEU A 33 -2.59 31.06 -2.49
N THR A 34 -1.85 30.62 -3.50
CA THR A 34 -2.15 29.37 -4.23
C THR A 34 -1.20 28.24 -3.87
N CYS A 35 -0.43 28.42 -2.79
CA CYS A 35 0.56 27.44 -2.35
C CYS A 35 -0.10 26.22 -1.71
N GLN A 36 -0.08 25.09 -2.41
CA GLN A 36 -0.67 23.84 -1.96
C GLN A 36 0.26 22.65 -2.22
N SER A 37 0.44 21.79 -1.22
CA SER A 37 1.17 20.54 -1.38
C SER A 37 0.22 19.40 -1.74
N LYS A 38 0.33 18.88 -2.95
CA LYS A 38 -0.48 17.75 -3.46
C LYS A 38 -0.39 16.47 -2.60
N SER A 39 0.66 16.32 -1.80
CA SER A 39 0.87 15.12 -0.97
C SER A 39 0.46 15.29 0.49
N SER A 40 0.06 16.49 0.92
CA SER A 40 -0.24 16.78 2.34
C SER A 40 -1.36 15.92 2.87
N GLU A 41 -2.47 15.85 2.15
CA GLU A 41 -3.65 15.13 2.58
C GLU A 41 -3.37 13.64 2.78
N ILE A 42 -2.68 13.02 1.82
CA ILE A 42 -2.29 11.61 1.89
C ILE A 42 -1.39 11.36 3.10
N LYS A 43 -0.38 12.21 3.32
CA LYS A 43 0.54 12.10 4.45
C LYS A 43 -0.16 12.26 5.80
N VAL A 44 -1.08 13.22 5.92
CA VAL A 44 -1.83 13.46 7.15
C VAL A 44 -2.82 12.32 7.40
N LYS A 45 -3.55 11.85 6.38
CA LYS A 45 -4.42 10.68 6.49
C LYS A 45 -3.64 9.45 6.96
N TRP A 46 -2.48 9.21 6.38
CA TRP A 46 -1.60 8.11 6.77
C TRP A 46 -1.19 8.13 8.23
N ASN A 47 -0.80 9.30 8.74
CA ASN A 47 -0.28 9.41 10.10
C ASN A 47 -1.37 9.47 11.17
N CYS A 48 -2.58 9.94 10.82
CA CYS A 48 -3.58 10.33 11.81
C CYS A 48 -4.88 9.51 11.80
N ASN A 49 -5.29 8.97 10.64
CA ASN A 49 -6.54 8.21 10.58
C ASN A 49 -6.49 6.98 11.50
N GLY A 50 -7.55 6.78 12.29
CA GLY A 50 -7.65 5.63 13.20
C GLY A 50 -7.06 5.83 14.59
N TYR A 51 -6.32 6.90 14.80
CA TYR A 51 -5.79 7.24 16.12
C TYR A 51 -6.76 8.13 16.90
N THR A 52 -6.66 8.12 18.21
CA THR A 52 -7.38 9.04 19.10
C THR A 52 -6.66 10.38 19.24
N ILE A 53 -5.34 10.36 19.06
CA ILE A 53 -4.45 11.52 19.15
C ILE A 53 -3.44 11.43 18.00
N CYS A 54 -3.15 12.54 17.35
CA CYS A 54 -2.14 12.61 16.30
C CYS A 54 -1.28 13.87 16.47
N HIS A 55 0.03 13.68 16.42
CA HIS A 55 1.03 14.75 16.47
C HIS A 55 1.65 14.91 15.08
N LEU A 56 1.61 16.12 14.56
CA LEU A 56 2.19 16.46 13.26
C LEU A 56 3.09 17.68 13.40
N HIS A 57 4.19 17.68 12.68
CA HIS A 57 5.11 18.81 12.58
C HIS A 57 4.96 19.45 11.20
N ALA A 58 4.49 20.71 11.17
CA ALA A 58 4.29 21.50 9.96
C ALA A 58 5.65 22.01 9.44
N THR A 59 6.43 21.14 8.80
CA THR A 59 7.75 21.48 8.28
C THR A 59 7.94 20.99 6.84
N SER A 60 8.75 21.75 6.08
CA SER A 60 9.11 21.35 4.72
C SER A 60 9.88 20.02 4.67
N LYS A 61 10.57 19.65 5.74
CA LYS A 61 11.20 18.33 5.87
C LYS A 61 10.17 17.19 5.82
N HIS A 62 8.97 17.42 6.39
CA HIS A 62 7.90 16.40 6.46
C HIS A 62 7.02 16.39 5.21
N PHE A 63 6.66 17.56 4.71
CA PHE A 63 5.66 17.72 3.65
C PHE A 63 6.25 18.08 2.27
N GLY A 64 7.57 18.32 2.21
CA GLY A 64 8.22 18.92 1.05
C GLY A 64 8.07 20.44 1.06
N ASP A 65 8.69 21.11 0.12
CA ASP A 65 8.54 22.55 -0.08
C ASP A 65 7.72 22.84 -1.33
N PRO A 66 6.39 23.03 -1.22
CA PRO A 66 5.55 23.29 -2.39
C PRO A 66 5.79 24.68 -3.00
N CYS A 67 6.32 25.63 -2.22
CA CYS A 67 6.51 27.01 -2.66
C CYS A 67 7.71 27.61 -1.91
N ALA A 68 8.85 27.71 -2.58
CA ALA A 68 10.05 28.29 -2.01
C ALA A 68 9.80 29.73 -1.53
N ASN A 69 10.45 30.12 -0.44
CA ASN A 69 10.39 31.46 0.15
C ASN A 69 9.01 31.94 0.64
N VAL A 70 7.98 31.08 0.62
CA VAL A 70 6.65 31.39 1.18
C VAL A 70 6.57 30.81 2.60
N SER A 71 6.02 31.59 3.54
CA SER A 71 5.72 31.10 4.90
C SER A 71 4.50 30.17 4.86
N LYS A 72 4.70 28.93 5.27
CA LYS A 72 3.71 27.85 5.16
C LYS A 72 3.13 27.46 6.51
N TYR A 73 1.88 27.03 6.50
CA TYR A 73 1.21 26.40 7.64
C TYR A 73 0.57 25.07 7.23
N LEU A 74 0.21 24.26 8.20
CA LEU A 74 -0.54 23.03 8.00
C LEU A 74 -1.98 23.24 8.45
N GLU A 75 -2.88 23.26 7.49
CA GLU A 75 -4.31 23.27 7.70
C GLU A 75 -4.86 21.85 7.66
N ILE A 76 -5.72 21.49 8.63
CA ILE A 76 -6.31 20.15 8.71
C ILE A 76 -7.77 20.28 9.11
N THR A 77 -8.63 19.73 8.27
CA THR A 77 -10.04 19.48 8.63
C THR A 77 -10.20 18.01 8.98
N TYR A 78 -10.74 17.72 10.15
CA TYR A 78 -10.97 16.35 10.60
C TYR A 78 -12.27 16.22 11.38
N ARG A 79 -12.78 15.02 11.51
CA ARG A 79 -13.90 14.67 12.38
C ARG A 79 -13.58 13.44 13.23
N CYS A 80 -14.31 13.33 14.34
CA CYS A 80 -14.17 12.22 15.27
C CYS A 80 -15.28 11.20 15.03
N VAL A 81 -14.93 9.95 14.75
CA VAL A 81 -15.86 8.88 14.36
C VAL A 81 -15.71 7.67 15.29
N LYS A 82 -16.81 6.93 15.52
CA LYS A 82 -16.79 5.72 16.36
C LYS A 82 -16.05 4.57 15.68
N ASN A 83 -16.23 4.43 14.37
CA ASN A 83 -15.61 3.36 13.59
C ASN A 83 -15.14 3.93 12.24
N ILE A 84 -13.85 3.88 12.00
CA ILE A 84 -13.25 4.34 10.75
C ILE A 84 -13.66 3.46 9.58
N ASN A 85 -13.81 2.15 9.80
CA ASN A 85 -14.09 1.19 8.73
C ASN A 85 -15.48 1.39 8.09
N ASN A 86 -16.44 2.00 8.82
CA ASN A 86 -17.77 2.26 8.29
C ASN A 86 -17.89 3.58 7.47
N GLU A 87 -16.87 4.43 7.51
CA GLU A 87 -16.90 5.73 6.82
C GLU A 87 -15.74 5.96 5.84
N ILE A 88 -14.74 5.06 5.80
CA ILE A 88 -13.73 5.07 4.75
C ILE A 88 -14.33 4.35 3.52
N ASN A 89 -15.37 4.94 2.97
CA ASN A 89 -15.78 4.69 1.58
C ASN A 89 -14.95 5.54 0.61
N ASP A 90 -13.74 5.93 0.97
CA ASP A 90 -12.75 6.37 0.01
C ASP A 90 -12.14 5.11 -0.63
N LYS A 91 -12.95 4.47 -1.48
CA LYS A 91 -12.55 3.36 -2.35
C LYS A 91 -11.46 3.79 -3.36
N SER A 92 -10.95 5.04 -3.25
CA SER A 92 -9.97 5.59 -4.18
C SER A 92 -8.55 5.09 -3.88
N ILE A 93 -8.21 4.84 -2.61
CA ILE A 93 -6.87 4.40 -2.25
C ILE A 93 -6.91 2.92 -1.88
N VAL A 94 -6.45 2.09 -2.78
CA VAL A 94 -6.24 0.66 -2.55
C VAL A 94 -4.78 0.36 -2.82
N VAL A 95 -4.06 -0.08 -1.79
CA VAL A 95 -2.67 -0.51 -1.92
C VAL A 95 -2.33 -1.52 -0.84
N PHE A 96 -1.61 -2.56 -1.20
CA PHE A 96 -1.04 -3.49 -0.23
C PHE A 96 0.41 -3.83 -0.57
N ASN A 97 1.17 -4.17 0.46
CA ASN A 97 2.53 -4.70 0.36
C ASN A 97 2.67 -5.80 1.41
N ALA A 98 2.81 -7.03 0.94
CA ALA A 98 2.92 -8.21 1.77
C ALA A 98 4.16 -9.03 1.38
N HIS A 99 4.82 -9.60 2.37
CA HIS A 99 6.00 -10.44 2.24
C HIS A 99 5.75 -11.79 2.92
N ILE A 100 6.64 -12.72 2.69
CA ILE A 100 6.64 -14.00 3.39
C ILE A 100 7.51 -13.87 4.64
N SER A 101 6.98 -14.29 5.80
CA SER A 101 7.72 -14.20 7.07
C SER A 101 8.85 -15.24 7.20
N LYS A 102 8.65 -16.45 6.66
CA LYS A 102 9.58 -17.59 6.73
C LYS A 102 9.77 -18.21 5.36
N HIS A 103 10.92 -18.88 5.16
CA HIS A 103 11.14 -19.66 3.95
C HIS A 103 10.05 -20.72 3.75
N LEU A 104 9.59 -20.88 2.52
CA LEU A 104 8.66 -21.95 2.16
C LEU A 104 9.44 -23.08 1.48
N THR A 105 9.24 -24.30 1.97
CA THR A 105 9.62 -25.52 1.29
C THR A 105 8.36 -26.12 0.70
N LEU A 106 8.37 -26.38 -0.61
CA LEU A 106 7.21 -26.76 -1.39
C LEU A 106 7.47 -28.05 -2.15
N HIS A 107 6.40 -28.69 -2.61
CA HIS A 107 6.48 -29.85 -3.49
C HIS A 107 6.26 -29.45 -4.95
N LEU A 108 7.19 -29.77 -5.82
CA LEU A 108 7.23 -29.35 -7.23
C LEU A 108 5.92 -29.60 -8.01
N SER A 109 5.24 -30.69 -7.72
CA SER A 109 4.08 -31.14 -8.48
C SER A 109 2.72 -30.71 -7.92
N THR A 110 2.69 -30.01 -6.80
CA THR A 110 1.44 -29.62 -6.14
C THR A 110 1.24 -28.12 -6.17
N PRO A 111 0.36 -27.59 -7.04
CA PRO A 111 0.04 -26.18 -7.06
C PRO A 111 -0.59 -25.74 -5.73
N VAL A 112 0.00 -24.74 -5.08
CA VAL A 112 -0.50 -24.17 -3.83
C VAL A 112 -0.66 -22.66 -3.93
N ASN A 113 -1.67 -22.11 -3.25
CA ASN A 113 -1.81 -20.67 -3.12
C ASN A 113 -0.71 -20.14 -2.21
N VAL A 114 0.00 -19.10 -2.68
CA VAL A 114 1.11 -18.49 -1.94
C VAL A 114 0.55 -17.46 -0.95
N VAL A 115 0.80 -17.67 0.33
CA VAL A 115 0.36 -16.78 1.39
C VAL A 115 1.52 -15.86 1.81
N TYR A 116 1.42 -14.57 1.48
CA TYR A 116 2.36 -13.54 1.93
C TYR A 116 1.83 -12.98 3.25
N ASP A 117 2.23 -13.60 4.36
CA ASP A 117 1.64 -13.44 5.70
C ASP A 117 2.11 -12.19 6.45
N LYS A 118 3.23 -11.57 6.06
CA LYS A 118 3.79 -10.37 6.70
C LYS A 118 3.38 -9.11 5.94
N VAL A 119 2.33 -8.45 6.39
CA VAL A 119 1.79 -7.24 5.77
C VAL A 119 2.48 -6.00 6.30
N PHE A 120 3.04 -5.18 5.40
CA PHE A 120 3.62 -3.87 5.70
C PHE A 120 2.61 -2.74 5.53
N CYS A 121 1.72 -2.84 4.53
CA CYS A 121 0.57 -1.96 4.40
C CYS A 121 -0.59 -2.68 3.71
N ASN A 122 -1.83 -2.26 3.99
CA ASN A 122 -3.06 -2.83 3.41
C ASN A 122 -4.19 -1.78 3.45
N TYR A 123 -4.06 -0.74 2.60
CA TYR A 123 -5.10 0.29 2.48
C TYR A 123 -6.26 -0.22 1.64
N GLY A 124 -7.48 0.11 2.06
CA GLY A 124 -8.69 -0.47 1.51
C GLY A 124 -8.99 -1.87 2.04
N ASN A 125 -8.12 -2.41 2.94
CA ASN A 125 -8.26 -3.74 3.57
C ASN A 125 -8.55 -4.87 2.56
N ALA A 126 -7.91 -4.76 1.39
CA ALA A 126 -8.21 -5.59 0.22
C ALA A 126 -7.45 -6.92 0.20
N TYR A 127 -6.32 -7.02 0.90
CA TYR A 127 -5.50 -8.22 0.96
C TYR A 127 -5.70 -8.98 2.27
N ASN A 128 -5.91 -10.28 2.18
CA ASN A 128 -6.06 -11.16 3.34
C ASN A 128 -4.76 -11.97 3.57
N PRO A 129 -4.00 -11.72 4.64
CA PRO A 129 -2.72 -12.38 4.91
C PRO A 129 -2.85 -13.83 5.38
N HIS A 130 -4.06 -14.31 5.69
CA HIS A 130 -4.30 -15.72 6.06
C HIS A 130 -4.58 -16.59 4.83
N SER A 131 -5.17 -16.02 3.78
CA SER A 131 -5.51 -16.74 2.56
C SER A 131 -4.59 -16.42 1.37
N GLY A 132 -3.83 -15.33 1.42
CA GLY A 132 -3.02 -14.83 0.30
C GLY A 132 -3.85 -14.22 -0.84
N ILE A 133 -5.13 -13.90 -0.58
CA ILE A 133 -6.08 -13.42 -1.60
C ILE A 133 -6.27 -11.91 -1.44
N PHE A 134 -6.09 -11.19 -2.55
CA PHE A 134 -6.59 -9.83 -2.72
C PHE A 134 -8.03 -9.88 -3.24
N THR A 135 -8.92 -9.07 -2.65
CA THR A 135 -10.30 -8.89 -3.13
C THR A 135 -10.50 -7.42 -3.47
N ALA A 136 -10.86 -7.12 -4.72
CA ALA A 136 -11.03 -5.75 -5.18
C ALA A 136 -12.19 -5.05 -4.46
N PRO A 137 -11.96 -3.98 -3.69
CA PRO A 137 -13.03 -3.28 -2.97
C PRO A 137 -13.87 -2.38 -3.88
N CYS A 138 -13.42 -2.12 -5.10
CA CYS A 138 -14.14 -1.38 -6.13
C CYS A 138 -13.61 -1.71 -7.53
N ALA A 139 -14.37 -1.42 -8.56
CA ALA A 139 -13.95 -1.56 -9.94
C ALA A 139 -12.82 -0.57 -10.30
N GLY A 140 -11.94 -0.96 -11.22
CA GLY A 140 -10.87 -0.10 -11.71
C GLY A 140 -9.67 -0.85 -12.29
N LEU A 141 -8.66 -0.08 -12.70
CA LEU A 141 -7.35 -0.61 -13.11
C LEU A 141 -6.49 -0.80 -11.87
N TYR A 142 -5.93 -2.00 -11.74
CA TYR A 142 -5.01 -2.38 -10.68
C TYR A 142 -3.70 -2.87 -11.27
N ILE A 143 -2.61 -2.56 -10.59
CA ILE A 143 -1.29 -3.10 -10.91
C ILE A 143 -0.89 -4.07 -9.80
N PHE A 144 -0.48 -5.26 -10.17
CA PHE A 144 0.07 -6.25 -9.25
C PHE A 144 1.51 -6.56 -9.62
N THR A 145 2.37 -6.67 -8.62
CA THR A 145 3.75 -7.13 -8.77
C THR A 145 4.07 -8.17 -7.71
N TRP A 146 4.78 -9.22 -8.11
CA TRP A 146 5.32 -10.18 -7.15
C TRP A 146 6.78 -10.45 -7.46
N SER A 147 7.55 -10.64 -6.41
CA SER A 147 8.95 -11.01 -6.49
C SER A 147 9.19 -12.32 -5.77
N SER A 148 10.05 -13.13 -6.33
CA SER A 148 10.42 -14.44 -5.83
C SER A 148 11.92 -14.54 -5.73
N VAL A 149 12.43 -14.81 -4.53
CA VAL A 149 13.85 -15.10 -4.32
C VAL A 149 14.03 -16.60 -4.08
N VAL A 150 14.86 -17.23 -4.87
CA VAL A 150 15.16 -18.66 -4.79
C VAL A 150 16.62 -18.91 -4.47
N ALA A 151 16.87 -19.95 -3.67
CA ALA A 151 18.22 -20.40 -3.34
C ALA A 151 18.84 -21.18 -4.54
N PRO A 152 20.16 -21.36 -4.55
CA PRO A 152 20.81 -22.26 -5.52
C PRO A 152 20.14 -23.64 -5.57
N LYS A 153 20.03 -24.21 -6.77
CA LYS A 153 19.41 -25.51 -7.04
C LYS A 153 17.91 -25.58 -6.74
N LYS A 154 17.22 -24.41 -6.72
CA LYS A 154 15.80 -24.29 -6.42
C LYS A 154 15.05 -23.59 -7.55
N VAL A 155 13.74 -23.84 -7.59
CA VAL A 155 12.82 -23.24 -8.58
C VAL A 155 11.56 -22.71 -7.89
N PHE A 156 11.01 -21.65 -8.50
CA PHE A 156 9.70 -21.11 -8.12
C PHE A 156 8.97 -20.58 -9.36
N ASP A 157 8.25 -21.45 -10.02
CA ASP A 157 7.35 -21.08 -11.11
C ASP A 157 5.98 -20.80 -10.55
N SER A 158 5.41 -19.69 -10.95
CA SER A 158 4.17 -19.16 -10.39
C SER A 158 3.27 -18.55 -11.45
N GLU A 159 2.01 -18.39 -11.09
CA GLU A 159 1.03 -17.70 -11.90
C GLU A 159 0.22 -16.73 -11.04
N ILE A 160 -0.17 -15.61 -11.63
CA ILE A 160 -1.19 -14.73 -11.06
C ILE A 160 -2.56 -15.11 -11.62
N LEU A 161 -3.51 -15.28 -10.71
CA LEU A 161 -4.88 -15.68 -11.02
C LEU A 161 -5.85 -14.53 -10.76
N LEU A 162 -6.82 -14.35 -11.66
CA LEU A 162 -8.02 -13.56 -11.45
C LEU A 162 -9.23 -14.52 -11.45
N ASN A 163 -9.91 -14.62 -10.32
CA ASN A 163 -11.05 -15.53 -10.14
C ASN A 163 -10.72 -16.98 -10.57
N GLY A 164 -9.51 -17.45 -10.22
CA GLY A 164 -9.03 -18.77 -10.56
C GLY A 164 -8.53 -18.94 -12.00
N LYS A 165 -8.63 -17.93 -12.85
CA LYS A 165 -8.14 -17.96 -14.24
C LYS A 165 -6.79 -17.26 -14.35
N ARG A 166 -5.82 -17.91 -15.01
CA ARG A 166 -4.47 -17.39 -15.23
C ARG A 166 -4.49 -16.07 -16.01
N LYS A 167 -3.73 -15.09 -15.52
CA LYS A 167 -3.52 -13.77 -16.13
C LYS A 167 -2.05 -13.42 -16.38
N GLY A 168 -1.14 -14.14 -15.78
CA GLY A 168 0.29 -13.95 -15.99
C GLY A 168 1.10 -15.11 -15.39
N LEU A 169 2.35 -15.19 -15.79
CA LEU A 169 3.30 -16.23 -15.38
C LEU A 169 4.54 -15.57 -14.79
N GLY A 170 5.15 -16.21 -13.82
CA GLY A 170 6.44 -15.89 -13.25
C GLY A 170 7.31 -17.13 -13.21
N ASN A 171 8.50 -17.04 -13.78
CA ASN A 171 9.51 -18.09 -13.71
C ASN A 171 10.70 -17.60 -12.90
N CYS A 172 11.14 -18.37 -11.94
CA CYS A 172 12.36 -18.17 -11.18
C CYS A 172 13.07 -19.51 -11.03
N ASN A 173 13.91 -19.84 -11.99
CA ASN A 173 14.61 -21.11 -12.07
C ASN A 173 16.11 -20.92 -11.83
N ASN A 174 16.57 -21.44 -10.72
CA ASN A 174 17.97 -21.36 -10.28
C ASN A 174 18.63 -22.76 -10.16
N GLU A 175 18.17 -23.73 -10.96
CA GLU A 175 18.68 -25.13 -10.91
C GLU A 175 20.18 -25.23 -11.15
N ASN A 176 20.74 -24.35 -11.98
CA ASN A 176 22.16 -24.32 -12.30
C ASN A 176 22.93 -23.19 -11.61
N GLY A 177 22.25 -22.34 -10.85
CA GLY A 177 22.86 -21.21 -10.17
C GLY A 177 23.68 -21.58 -8.94
N SER A 178 24.62 -20.70 -8.58
CA SER A 178 25.48 -20.83 -7.40
C SER A 178 25.10 -19.85 -6.29
N TRP A 179 24.31 -18.81 -6.62
CA TRP A 179 23.89 -17.74 -5.72
C TRP A 179 22.37 -17.63 -5.73
N TYR A 180 21.80 -16.85 -4.80
CA TYR A 180 20.38 -16.55 -4.81
C TYR A 180 19.98 -15.78 -6.07
N GLU A 181 18.83 -16.11 -6.63
CA GLU A 181 18.24 -15.42 -7.77
C GLU A 181 16.96 -14.72 -7.35
N ASN A 182 16.75 -13.49 -7.88
CA ASN A 182 15.57 -12.68 -7.64
C ASN A 182 14.85 -12.40 -8.95
N CYS A 183 13.62 -12.87 -9.05
CA CYS A 183 12.76 -12.71 -10.21
C CYS A 183 11.54 -11.86 -9.83
N ALA A 184 11.14 -10.95 -10.71
CA ALA A 184 9.97 -10.12 -10.47
C ALA A 184 9.09 -10.03 -11.72
N ASN A 185 7.78 -9.98 -11.50
CA ASN A 185 6.79 -9.85 -12.56
C ASN A 185 5.75 -8.80 -12.18
N THR A 186 5.18 -8.15 -13.21
CA THR A 186 4.16 -7.13 -13.03
C THR A 186 3.05 -7.33 -14.05
N VAL A 187 1.79 -7.26 -13.60
CA VAL A 187 0.61 -7.44 -14.44
C VAL A 187 -0.43 -6.37 -14.12
N PRO A 188 -0.90 -5.61 -15.12
CA PRO A 188 -2.07 -4.75 -14.99
C PRO A 188 -3.34 -5.58 -15.19
N LEU A 189 -4.36 -5.37 -14.33
CA LEU A 189 -5.66 -6.04 -14.42
C LEU A 189 -6.78 -5.02 -14.24
N VAL A 190 -7.78 -5.07 -15.12
CA VAL A 190 -9.05 -4.36 -14.90
C VAL A 190 -9.95 -5.29 -14.09
N LEU A 191 -10.37 -4.83 -12.92
CA LEU A 191 -11.16 -5.60 -11.95
C LEU A 191 -12.53 -4.98 -11.74
N ASN A 192 -13.52 -5.82 -11.49
CA ASN A 192 -14.78 -5.45 -10.88
C ASN A 192 -14.69 -5.53 -9.35
N GLU A 193 -15.62 -4.89 -8.64
CA GLU A 193 -15.76 -5.06 -7.20
C GLU A 193 -16.01 -6.53 -6.86
N GLY A 194 -15.27 -7.06 -5.88
CA GLY A 194 -15.34 -8.46 -5.45
C GLY A 194 -14.43 -9.43 -6.20
N ASP A 195 -13.80 -9.01 -7.31
CA ASP A 195 -12.83 -9.85 -8.02
C ASP A 195 -11.66 -10.24 -7.13
N LYS A 196 -11.23 -11.49 -7.25
CA LYS A 196 -10.17 -12.09 -6.42
C LYS A 196 -8.90 -12.30 -7.21
N VAL A 197 -7.78 -11.85 -6.65
CA VAL A 197 -6.43 -12.02 -7.23
C VAL A 197 -5.53 -12.70 -6.23
N ASN A 198 -4.77 -13.68 -6.68
CA ASN A 198 -3.80 -14.41 -5.87
C ASN A 198 -2.64 -14.95 -6.69
N ILE A 199 -1.55 -15.27 -6.04
CA ILE A 199 -0.41 -15.98 -6.63
C ILE A 199 -0.51 -17.45 -6.28
N ARG A 200 -0.33 -18.34 -7.29
CA ARG A 200 -0.31 -19.79 -7.13
C ARG A 200 0.98 -20.36 -7.74
N THR A 201 1.54 -21.37 -7.12
CA THR A 201 2.69 -22.10 -7.66
C THR A 201 2.26 -22.98 -8.85
N ILE A 202 3.17 -23.18 -9.80
CA ILE A 202 3.04 -24.16 -10.91
C ILE A 202 4.01 -25.29 -10.63
N ALA A 203 5.32 -24.98 -10.58
CA ALA A 203 6.38 -25.86 -10.18
C ALA A 203 7.29 -25.09 -9.20
N ALA A 204 7.29 -25.49 -7.94
CA ALA A 204 8.03 -24.76 -6.93
C ALA A 204 8.50 -25.69 -5.82
N ASN A 205 9.76 -25.56 -5.39
CA ASN A 205 10.30 -26.30 -4.25
C ASN A 205 10.84 -25.38 -3.14
N TYR A 206 11.00 -24.09 -3.41
CA TYR A 206 11.51 -23.13 -2.44
C TYR A 206 11.08 -21.71 -2.74
N LEU A 207 10.78 -20.93 -1.71
CA LEU A 207 10.62 -19.50 -1.79
C LEU A 207 11.24 -18.84 -0.53
N HIS A 208 12.12 -17.87 -0.73
CA HIS A 208 12.83 -17.20 0.35
C HIS A 208 11.89 -16.29 1.14
N GLY A 209 11.84 -16.47 2.45
CA GLY A 209 11.14 -15.57 3.37
C GLY A 209 11.78 -14.18 3.40
N GLN A 210 11.00 -13.16 3.77
CA GLN A 210 11.35 -11.74 3.90
C GLN A 210 11.67 -11.01 2.59
N TRP A 211 12.32 -11.66 1.61
CA TRP A 211 12.75 -11.03 0.35
C TRP A 211 11.75 -11.26 -0.79
N SER A 212 10.87 -12.24 -0.64
CA SER A 212 9.78 -12.48 -1.59
C SER A 212 8.53 -11.71 -1.19
N SER A 213 7.87 -11.10 -2.16
CA SER A 213 6.76 -10.18 -1.90
C SER A 213 5.64 -10.26 -2.93
N PHE A 214 4.42 -9.89 -2.50
CA PHE A 214 3.28 -9.61 -3.34
C PHE A 214 2.72 -8.24 -3.00
N LYS A 215 2.55 -7.41 -4.01
CA LYS A 215 2.12 -6.02 -3.88
C LYS A 215 1.06 -5.72 -4.92
N GLY A 216 0.17 -4.78 -4.61
CA GLY A 216 -0.79 -4.30 -5.58
C GLY A 216 -1.36 -2.96 -5.18
N TRP A 217 -1.78 -2.19 -6.17
CA TRP A 217 -2.41 -0.89 -5.97
C TRP A 217 -3.38 -0.58 -7.11
N LYS A 218 -4.37 0.25 -6.79
CA LYS A 218 -5.28 0.83 -7.77
C LYS A 218 -4.65 2.06 -8.41
N VAL A 219 -4.83 2.24 -9.71
CA VAL A 219 -4.41 3.40 -10.49
C VAL A 219 -5.48 4.50 -10.48
#